data_83ea34856ac68976db65650546b4a2ed
#
_entry.id   83ea34856ac68976db65650546b4a2ed
#
_cell.length_a   1.000
_cell.length_b   1.000
_cell.length_c   1.000
_cell.angle_alpha   90.00
_cell.angle_beta   90.00
_cell.angle_gamma   90.00
#
_symmetry.space_group_name_H-M   'P 1'
#
loop_
_entity.id
_entity.type
_entity.pdbx_description
1 polymer ?
#
loop_
_entity_poly.entity_id
_entity_poly.type
_entity_poly.pdbx_seq_one_letter_code
_entity_poly.pdbx_strand_id
1 'polypeptide(L)'
;MKKSLYYLLIAGFAQVINAQETKIDSSQYLPIVTFTQQQDHENMMKQLGITELRPGPSGNESDPNHANYDESLANPCPQLPDILTTKTGKKVTTAEMWWKQRRPEIAEDIEREVYGRLPRNIPKVTWEVKITDREFVGWTPVIAKQLIGHVDNSEYPLINVDIKMVLVVPTNVKGPVPVLMMFGRPSLPSPAQPSPDDMDILNEAFKEMMIKSYPDLKEIFDRYPAYMPLTRLAGPNFFAPRPEGDPSPTEQLLAAGWGYATIDPNSIQADNGAGLTRGIIGLVNKGQPRKPDDWGALRAWAWGAARGLDYLETDTLADAKKVGIEGVSRYGKAALVTLAFEPRFAVGLIGSSGKGGVTLHRRVFGEAVESLTGGGYYWMAGNYMKYGASKAGFGSKTGCDLPVDSHDLIALCAPRLTFISYGIPEKGDAKWLDQQGSYMATIAAGSVFKLLGVKDPGVSNDYLKEKMPAVNSGLLDGELAWRQHDGGHTDAPNFKYFIPWASKFLNYERTPVGR
;
A
#
# COMPACT_ATOMS: atom_id res chain seq x y z
N MET A 1 19.24 21.61 -73.72
CA MET A 1 19.08 20.40 -72.87
C MET A 1 18.26 20.80 -71.67
N LYS A 2 16.96 20.48 -71.68
CA LYS A 2 16.01 20.86 -70.62
C LYS A 2 15.94 19.71 -69.57
N LYS A 3 16.22 20.02 -68.29
CA LYS A 3 15.94 19.08 -67.19
C LYS A 3 14.58 19.44 -66.59
N SER A 4 13.64 18.56 -66.74
CA SER A 4 12.31 18.65 -66.11
C SER A 4 12.42 18.14 -64.69
N LEU A 5 12.00 18.95 -63.73
CA LEU A 5 11.89 18.64 -62.30
C LEU A 5 10.45 18.19 -62.03
N TYR A 6 10.25 16.90 -61.69
CA TYR A 6 8.95 16.38 -61.25
C TYR A 6 8.80 16.64 -59.76
N TYR A 7 7.83 17.45 -59.40
CA TYR A 7 7.35 17.55 -58.01
C TYR A 7 6.27 16.49 -57.77
N LEU A 8 6.57 15.54 -56.93
CA LEU A 8 5.56 14.60 -56.43
C LEU A 8 4.84 15.27 -55.24
N LEU A 9 3.59 15.65 -55.43
CA LEU A 9 2.69 16.08 -54.37
C LEU A 9 2.16 14.82 -53.65
N ILE A 10 2.65 14.52 -52.45
CA ILE A 10 2.03 13.51 -51.57
C ILE A 10 0.95 14.25 -50.78
N ALA A 11 -0.30 14.09 -51.19
CA ALA A 11 -1.48 14.50 -50.43
C ALA A 11 -1.69 13.49 -49.28
N GLY A 12 -1.20 13.79 -48.11
CA GLY A 12 -1.51 13.02 -46.90
C GLY A 12 -2.95 13.29 -46.48
N PHE A 13 -3.84 12.33 -46.67
CA PHE A 13 -5.16 12.32 -46.04
C PHE A 13 -4.97 12.04 -44.55
N ALA A 14 -5.00 13.09 -43.72
CA ALA A 14 -5.21 12.95 -42.30
C ALA A 14 -6.67 12.53 -42.08
N GLN A 15 -6.93 11.23 -41.91
CA GLN A 15 -8.19 10.80 -41.34
C GLN A 15 -8.25 11.26 -39.89
N VAL A 16 -9.02 12.32 -39.65
CA VAL A 16 -9.48 12.68 -38.31
C VAL A 16 -10.45 11.57 -37.89
N ILE A 17 -9.94 10.61 -37.12
CA ILE A 17 -10.80 9.65 -36.42
C ILE A 17 -11.52 10.47 -35.34
N ASN A 18 -12.72 10.95 -35.66
CA ASN A 18 -13.68 11.38 -34.66
C ASN A 18 -14.05 10.14 -33.86
N ALA A 19 -13.43 9.96 -32.70
CA ALA A 19 -13.93 9.05 -31.68
C ALA A 19 -15.30 9.62 -31.26
N GLN A 20 -16.38 9.16 -31.87
CA GLN A 20 -17.72 9.33 -31.33
C GLN A 20 -17.70 8.64 -29.97
N GLU A 21 -17.83 9.41 -28.89
CA GLU A 21 -18.19 8.87 -27.58
C GLU A 21 -19.51 8.11 -27.78
N THR A 22 -19.42 6.79 -27.86
CA THR A 22 -20.61 5.93 -27.89
C THR A 22 -21.32 6.15 -26.56
N LYS A 23 -22.46 6.86 -26.60
CA LYS A 23 -23.30 7.04 -25.41
C LYS A 23 -23.69 5.65 -24.92
N ILE A 24 -23.21 5.32 -23.71
CA ILE A 24 -23.57 4.06 -23.04
C ILE A 24 -25.09 4.08 -22.82
N ASP A 25 -25.78 3.10 -23.36
CA ASP A 25 -27.22 2.89 -23.07
C ASP A 25 -27.32 2.24 -21.67
N SER A 26 -27.48 3.09 -20.66
CA SER A 26 -27.56 2.67 -19.25
C SER A 26 -28.77 1.78 -18.95
N SER A 27 -29.78 1.74 -19.83
CA SER A 27 -30.97 0.91 -19.62
C SER A 27 -30.71 -0.59 -19.75
N GLN A 28 -29.59 -0.97 -20.39
CA GLN A 28 -29.17 -2.37 -20.56
C GLN A 28 -28.49 -2.97 -19.33
N TYR A 29 -28.19 -2.16 -18.32
CA TYR A 29 -27.46 -2.57 -17.12
C TYR A 29 -28.28 -2.36 -15.86
N LEU A 30 -28.01 -3.18 -14.82
CA LEU A 30 -28.56 -2.95 -13.51
C LEU A 30 -28.12 -1.56 -13.00
N PRO A 31 -29.02 -0.76 -12.43
CA PRO A 31 -28.63 0.54 -11.88
C PRO A 31 -27.67 0.36 -10.68
N ILE A 32 -26.72 1.27 -10.55
CA ILE A 32 -25.81 1.26 -9.40
C ILE A 32 -26.59 1.56 -8.13
N VAL A 33 -26.52 0.66 -7.16
CA VAL A 33 -27.07 0.89 -5.82
C VAL A 33 -26.25 1.98 -5.12
N THR A 34 -26.94 3.01 -4.62
CA THR A 34 -26.28 4.09 -3.88
C THR A 34 -26.67 3.98 -2.41
N PHE A 35 -25.69 3.60 -1.60
CA PHE A 35 -25.81 3.54 -0.15
C PHE A 35 -24.96 4.62 0.51
N THR A 36 -25.43 5.12 1.66
CA THR A 36 -24.53 5.73 2.64
C THR A 36 -23.70 4.61 3.30
N GLN A 37 -22.62 4.97 4.00
CA GLN A 37 -21.84 3.99 4.76
C GLN A 37 -22.71 3.23 5.77
N GLN A 38 -23.61 3.92 6.45
CA GLN A 38 -24.54 3.31 7.39
C GLN A 38 -25.50 2.32 6.71
N GLN A 39 -26.08 2.68 5.57
CA GLN A 39 -26.99 1.80 4.82
C GLN A 39 -26.28 0.53 4.30
N ASP A 40 -25.05 0.64 3.84
CA ASP A 40 -24.28 -0.54 3.43
C ASP A 40 -23.94 -1.43 4.63
N HIS A 41 -23.56 -0.84 5.77
CA HIS A 41 -23.32 -1.57 7.02
C HIS A 41 -24.58 -2.31 7.50
N GLU A 42 -25.72 -1.65 7.53
CA GLU A 42 -27.02 -2.23 7.91
C GLU A 42 -27.45 -3.35 6.93
N ASN A 43 -27.22 -3.15 5.62
CA ASN A 43 -27.47 -4.18 4.61
C ASN A 43 -26.62 -5.44 4.87
N MET A 44 -25.35 -5.28 5.22
CA MET A 44 -24.48 -6.41 5.55
C MET A 44 -24.92 -7.12 6.83
N MET A 45 -25.28 -6.37 7.88
CA MET A 45 -25.84 -6.95 9.10
C MET A 45 -27.08 -7.78 8.80
N LYS A 46 -27.99 -7.27 7.97
CA LYS A 46 -29.20 -8.00 7.55
C LYS A 46 -28.88 -9.28 6.80
N GLN A 47 -27.92 -9.27 5.87
CA GLN A 47 -27.50 -10.46 5.14
C GLN A 47 -26.95 -11.54 6.08
N LEU A 48 -26.26 -11.13 7.15
CA LEU A 48 -25.68 -12.02 8.16
C LEU A 48 -26.65 -12.44 9.27
N GLY A 49 -27.85 -11.87 9.33
CA GLY A 49 -28.79 -12.10 10.43
C GLY A 49 -28.31 -11.52 11.77
N ILE A 50 -27.48 -10.47 11.73
CA ILE A 50 -27.00 -9.76 12.92
C ILE A 50 -28.02 -8.66 13.26
N THR A 51 -28.50 -8.68 14.50
CA THR A 51 -29.44 -7.67 15.00
C THR A 51 -28.78 -6.63 15.89
N GLU A 52 -27.62 -6.97 16.48
CA GLU A 52 -26.87 -6.04 17.32
C GLU A 52 -25.37 -6.36 17.28
N LEU A 53 -24.55 -5.32 17.10
CA LEU A 53 -23.09 -5.36 17.25
C LEU A 53 -22.68 -4.72 18.57
N ARG A 54 -21.61 -5.23 19.18
CA ARG A 54 -20.95 -4.51 20.28
C ARG A 54 -20.33 -3.22 19.76
N PRO A 55 -20.46 -2.12 20.50
CA PRO A 55 -19.81 -0.86 20.11
C PRO A 55 -18.29 -1.03 20.15
N GLY A 56 -17.60 -0.43 19.19
CA GLY A 56 -16.14 -0.33 19.23
C GLY A 56 -15.69 0.52 20.43
N PRO A 57 -14.53 0.20 21.03
CA PRO A 57 -13.98 1.01 22.11
C PRO A 57 -13.61 2.41 21.61
N SER A 58 -13.76 3.42 22.47
CA SER A 58 -13.29 4.78 22.20
C SER A 58 -11.78 4.87 22.41
N GLY A 59 -11.09 5.58 21.51
CA GLY A 59 -9.69 5.98 21.73
C GLY A 59 -9.51 7.09 22.75
N ASN A 60 -10.58 7.74 23.17
CA ASN A 60 -10.55 8.75 24.22
C ASN A 60 -10.69 8.08 25.60
N GLU A 61 -9.64 8.14 26.41
CA GLU A 61 -9.59 7.49 27.73
C GLU A 61 -10.59 8.08 28.74
N SER A 62 -11.20 9.24 28.45
CA SER A 62 -12.27 9.84 29.27
C SER A 62 -13.65 9.27 29.00
N ASP A 63 -13.84 8.51 27.93
CA ASP A 63 -15.14 7.96 27.59
C ASP A 63 -15.47 6.71 28.42
N PRO A 64 -16.73 6.47 28.78
CA PRO A 64 -17.12 5.29 29.54
C PRO A 64 -16.78 3.94 28.87
N ASN A 65 -16.71 3.93 27.53
CA ASN A 65 -16.35 2.78 26.72
C ASN A 65 -14.93 2.89 26.13
N HIS A 66 -14.01 3.57 26.83
CA HIS A 66 -12.63 3.70 26.34
C HIS A 66 -11.97 2.33 26.13
N ALA A 67 -10.96 2.30 25.27
CA ALA A 67 -10.19 1.11 25.00
C ALA A 67 -9.49 0.57 26.25
N ASN A 68 -9.41 -0.75 26.36
CA ASN A 68 -8.59 -1.37 27.42
C ASN A 68 -7.11 -1.13 27.16
N TYR A 69 -6.41 -0.62 28.16
CA TYR A 69 -4.95 -0.45 28.17
C TYR A 69 -4.29 -1.16 29.36
N ASP A 70 -5.04 -2.03 30.05
CA ASP A 70 -4.53 -2.91 31.10
C ASP A 70 -4.08 -4.24 30.47
N GLU A 71 -2.78 -4.50 30.52
CA GLU A 71 -2.17 -5.72 29.97
C GLU A 71 -2.70 -6.98 30.62
N SER A 72 -3.06 -6.92 31.91
CA SER A 72 -3.61 -8.07 32.65
C SER A 72 -4.97 -8.54 32.11
N LEU A 73 -5.70 -7.68 31.44
CA LEU A 73 -7.00 -7.93 30.82
C LEU A 73 -6.91 -8.18 29.30
N ALA A 74 -5.71 -8.03 28.74
CA ALA A 74 -5.53 -7.99 27.29
C ALA A 74 -5.75 -9.35 26.58
N ASN A 75 -5.56 -10.46 27.28
CA ASN A 75 -5.58 -11.80 26.68
C ASN A 75 -6.72 -12.69 27.23
N PRO A 76 -7.99 -12.44 26.89
CA PRO A 76 -9.11 -13.25 27.38
C PRO A 76 -9.06 -14.70 26.86
N CYS A 77 -8.42 -14.95 25.72
CA CYS A 77 -8.19 -16.26 25.12
C CYS A 77 -6.73 -16.34 24.61
N PRO A 78 -5.77 -16.59 25.52
CA PRO A 78 -4.36 -16.46 25.21
C PRO A 78 -3.83 -17.50 24.21
N GLN A 79 -4.52 -18.63 24.02
CA GLN A 79 -4.09 -19.66 23.09
C GLN A 79 -4.46 -19.27 21.66
N LEU A 80 -3.47 -19.17 20.80
CA LEU A 80 -3.66 -18.98 19.36
C LEU A 80 -4.04 -20.30 18.69
N PRO A 81 -4.75 -20.27 17.54
CA PRO A 81 -4.87 -21.45 16.67
C PRO A 81 -3.48 -22.00 16.35
N ASP A 82 -3.32 -23.32 16.48
CA ASP A 82 -2.02 -23.95 16.19
C ASP A 82 -1.74 -23.88 14.69
N ILE A 83 -0.79 -23.03 14.32
CA ILE A 83 -0.43 -22.73 12.94
C ILE A 83 0.14 -23.96 12.21
N LEU A 84 0.75 -24.89 12.92
CA LEU A 84 1.34 -26.12 12.40
C LEU A 84 0.48 -27.37 12.68
N THR A 85 -0.84 -27.19 12.81
CA THR A 85 -1.79 -28.28 12.89
C THR A 85 -2.91 -28.07 11.88
N THR A 86 -3.15 -29.07 11.01
CA THR A 86 -4.24 -29.03 10.02
C THR A 86 -5.61 -29.04 10.68
N LYS A 87 -6.68 -28.69 9.95
CA LYS A 87 -8.07 -28.80 10.43
C LYS A 87 -8.48 -30.23 10.86
N THR A 88 -7.77 -31.24 10.35
CA THR A 88 -7.98 -32.67 10.73
C THR A 88 -7.16 -33.09 11.95
N GLY A 89 -6.44 -32.16 12.60
CA GLY A 89 -5.60 -32.41 13.77
C GLY A 89 -4.22 -33.01 13.49
N LYS A 90 -3.82 -33.11 12.20
CA LYS A 90 -2.51 -33.64 11.82
C LYS A 90 -1.42 -32.55 11.96
N LYS A 91 -0.29 -32.90 12.62
CA LYS A 91 0.86 -31.98 12.73
C LYS A 91 1.55 -31.77 11.38
N VAL A 92 1.89 -30.55 11.09
CA VAL A 92 2.63 -30.09 9.90
C VAL A 92 4.11 -30.07 10.24
N THR A 93 4.87 -31.01 9.71
CA THR A 93 6.30 -31.19 10.03
C THR A 93 7.22 -31.03 8.83
N THR A 94 6.66 -30.82 7.64
CA THR A 94 7.42 -30.62 6.41
C THR A 94 6.92 -29.43 5.60
N ALA A 95 7.80 -28.81 4.81
CA ALA A 95 7.44 -27.76 3.87
C ALA A 95 6.35 -28.21 2.88
N GLU A 96 6.40 -29.47 2.42
CA GLU A 96 5.38 -30.03 1.52
C GLU A 96 3.97 -30.03 2.15
N MET A 97 3.86 -30.47 3.43
CA MET A 97 2.59 -30.45 4.17
C MET A 97 2.09 -29.01 4.36
N TRP A 98 3.02 -28.07 4.61
CA TRP A 98 2.66 -26.66 4.67
C TRP A 98 2.04 -26.20 3.36
N TRP A 99 2.76 -26.33 2.24
CA TRP A 99 2.31 -25.82 0.94
C TRP A 99 1.05 -26.51 0.40
N LYS A 100 0.93 -27.83 0.58
CA LYS A 100 -0.18 -28.60 -0.02
C LYS A 100 -1.41 -28.71 0.88
N GLN A 101 -1.28 -28.52 2.18
CA GLN A 101 -2.37 -28.77 3.13
C GLN A 101 -2.66 -27.54 3.99
N ARG A 102 -1.74 -27.18 4.91
CA ARG A 102 -2.06 -26.19 5.94
C ARG A 102 -2.18 -24.76 5.42
N ARG A 103 -1.27 -24.32 4.56
CA ARG A 103 -1.34 -22.98 3.96
C ARG A 103 -2.65 -22.73 3.20
N PRO A 104 -3.15 -23.64 2.35
CA PRO A 104 -4.48 -23.48 1.72
C PRO A 104 -5.63 -23.41 2.73
N GLU A 105 -5.60 -24.19 3.83
CA GLU A 105 -6.62 -24.12 4.87
C GLU A 105 -6.66 -22.74 5.56
N ILE A 106 -5.49 -22.21 5.91
CA ILE A 106 -5.34 -20.89 6.53
C ILE A 106 -5.79 -19.80 5.55
N ALA A 107 -5.31 -19.85 4.30
CA ALA A 107 -5.66 -18.87 3.29
C ALA A 107 -7.18 -18.80 3.06
N GLU A 108 -7.84 -19.97 2.95
CA GLU A 108 -9.29 -20.04 2.78
C GLU A 108 -10.05 -19.46 3.98
N ASP A 109 -9.61 -19.74 5.22
CA ASP A 109 -10.26 -19.18 6.40
C ASP A 109 -10.06 -17.65 6.50
N ILE A 110 -8.86 -17.17 6.17
CA ILE A 110 -8.57 -15.73 6.14
C ILE A 110 -9.39 -15.02 5.03
N GLU A 111 -9.48 -15.62 3.85
CA GLU A 111 -10.28 -15.05 2.76
C GLU A 111 -11.78 -15.07 3.13
N ARG A 112 -12.30 -16.18 3.60
CA ARG A 112 -13.72 -16.29 3.92
C ARG A 112 -14.14 -15.41 5.08
N GLU A 113 -13.35 -15.37 6.17
CA GLU A 113 -13.80 -14.77 7.44
C GLU A 113 -13.23 -13.37 7.67
N VAL A 114 -12.09 -13.01 7.05
CA VAL A 114 -11.37 -11.79 7.43
C VAL A 114 -11.34 -10.74 6.31
N TYR A 115 -10.79 -11.03 5.12
CA TYR A 115 -10.59 -10.01 4.08
C TYR A 115 -11.48 -10.19 2.85
N GLY A 116 -12.14 -11.33 2.70
CA GLY A 116 -12.97 -11.69 1.56
C GLY A 116 -12.21 -12.35 0.41
N ARG A 117 -12.95 -13.16 -0.34
CA ARG A 117 -12.42 -13.89 -1.49
C ARG A 117 -12.29 -13.01 -2.72
N LEU A 118 -11.23 -13.19 -3.46
CA LEU A 118 -11.14 -12.62 -4.80
C LEU A 118 -12.15 -13.30 -5.73
N PRO A 119 -12.90 -12.53 -6.52
CA PRO A 119 -13.76 -13.07 -7.57
C PRO A 119 -12.94 -13.87 -8.60
N ARG A 120 -13.55 -14.91 -9.18
CA ARG A 120 -12.88 -15.72 -10.22
C ARG A 120 -12.64 -14.97 -11.52
N ASN A 121 -13.55 -14.07 -11.87
CA ASN A 121 -13.55 -13.30 -13.12
C ASN A 121 -13.28 -11.83 -12.80
N ILE A 122 -12.03 -11.50 -12.43
CA ILE A 122 -11.63 -10.10 -12.24
C ILE A 122 -11.22 -9.54 -13.59
N PRO A 123 -11.65 -8.30 -13.94
CA PRO A 123 -11.28 -7.65 -15.19
C PRO A 123 -9.76 -7.51 -15.36
N LYS A 124 -9.30 -7.55 -16.60
CA LYS A 124 -7.90 -7.29 -16.96
C LYS A 124 -7.57 -5.82 -16.80
N VAL A 125 -6.28 -5.51 -16.61
CA VAL A 125 -5.77 -4.15 -16.55
C VAL A 125 -4.77 -3.93 -17.68
N THR A 126 -4.95 -2.85 -18.42
CA THR A 126 -4.01 -2.40 -19.45
C THR A 126 -3.32 -1.14 -18.95
N TRP A 127 -1.99 -1.12 -18.99
CA TRP A 127 -1.21 -0.01 -18.48
C TRP A 127 -0.82 0.98 -19.58
N GLU A 128 -1.00 2.26 -19.29
CA GLU A 128 -0.57 3.37 -20.13
C GLU A 128 0.49 4.20 -19.38
N VAL A 129 1.59 4.52 -20.05
CA VAL A 129 2.58 5.49 -19.57
C VAL A 129 2.16 6.86 -20.06
N LYS A 130 1.62 7.70 -19.18
CA LYS A 130 1.15 9.07 -19.52
C LYS A 130 2.30 10.05 -19.67
N ILE A 131 3.26 9.97 -18.76
CA ILE A 131 4.39 10.89 -18.67
C ILE A 131 5.65 10.09 -18.37
N THR A 132 6.76 10.48 -18.98
CA THR A 132 8.11 10.02 -18.62
C THR A 132 9.01 11.25 -18.56
N ASP A 133 9.51 11.56 -17.36
CA ASP A 133 10.37 12.71 -17.11
C ASP A 133 11.74 12.29 -16.57
N ARG A 134 12.75 13.13 -16.83
CA ARG A 134 14.07 13.03 -16.21
C ARG A 134 14.18 14.13 -15.17
N GLU A 135 14.32 13.72 -13.90
CA GLU A 135 14.27 14.59 -12.74
C GLU A 135 15.36 14.28 -11.72
N PHE A 136 15.34 14.96 -10.61
CA PHE A 136 16.17 14.69 -9.45
C PHE A 136 15.29 14.51 -8.20
N VAL A 137 15.69 13.56 -7.37
CA VAL A 137 15.18 13.43 -6.00
C VAL A 137 16.37 13.52 -5.05
N GLY A 138 16.42 14.57 -4.25
CA GLY A 138 17.66 14.94 -3.56
C GLY A 138 18.79 15.15 -4.59
N TRP A 139 19.88 14.39 -4.44
CA TRP A 139 21.04 14.43 -5.35
C TRP A 139 21.04 13.30 -6.39
N THR A 140 20.00 12.45 -6.41
CA THR A 140 19.95 11.30 -7.29
C THR A 140 19.20 11.65 -8.58
N PRO A 141 19.82 11.53 -9.76
CA PRO A 141 19.13 11.66 -11.04
C PRO A 141 18.21 10.44 -11.25
N VAL A 142 16.99 10.70 -11.71
CA VAL A 142 15.94 9.67 -11.83
C VAL A 142 15.23 9.75 -13.18
N ILE A 143 14.60 8.62 -13.56
CA ILE A 143 13.48 8.58 -14.50
C ILE A 143 12.22 8.38 -13.67
N ALA A 144 11.24 9.25 -13.89
CA ALA A 144 9.92 9.20 -13.26
C ALA A 144 8.85 8.95 -14.33
N LYS A 145 7.95 8.00 -14.07
CA LYS A 145 6.86 7.64 -14.97
C LYS A 145 5.52 7.78 -14.27
N GLN A 146 4.61 8.50 -14.86
CA GLN A 146 3.20 8.50 -14.44
C GLN A 146 2.44 7.46 -15.23
N LEU A 147 1.74 6.59 -14.54
CA LEU A 147 1.11 5.39 -15.06
C LEU A 147 -0.38 5.38 -14.73
N ILE A 148 -1.18 4.96 -15.70
CA ILE A 148 -2.60 4.70 -15.51
C ILE A 148 -2.89 3.26 -15.93
N GLY A 149 -3.44 2.48 -15.00
CA GLY A 149 -3.91 1.12 -15.26
C GLY A 149 -5.41 1.11 -15.51
N HIS A 150 -5.81 1.01 -16.78
CA HIS A 150 -7.21 0.95 -17.20
C HIS A 150 -7.77 -0.43 -16.94
N VAL A 151 -8.74 -0.51 -16.04
CA VAL A 151 -9.46 -1.76 -15.76
C VAL A 151 -10.54 -1.97 -16.82
N ASP A 152 -10.56 -3.15 -17.45
CA ASP A 152 -11.60 -3.49 -18.44
C ASP A 152 -12.99 -3.47 -17.79
N ASN A 153 -13.83 -2.55 -18.22
CA ASN A 153 -15.20 -2.39 -17.75
C ASN A 153 -16.25 -2.76 -18.83
N SER A 154 -15.85 -3.47 -19.86
CA SER A 154 -16.73 -3.81 -21.00
C SER A 154 -18.00 -4.57 -20.59
N GLU A 155 -17.95 -5.38 -19.54
CA GLU A 155 -19.11 -6.08 -18.99
C GLU A 155 -20.06 -5.18 -18.18
N TYR A 156 -19.57 -4.05 -17.65
CA TYR A 156 -20.37 -3.10 -16.86
C TYR A 156 -19.79 -1.68 -16.98
N PRO A 157 -20.03 -1.00 -18.12
CA PRO A 157 -19.40 0.28 -18.45
C PRO A 157 -19.88 1.48 -17.61
N LEU A 158 -20.84 1.28 -16.72
CA LEU A 158 -21.31 2.33 -15.79
C LEU A 158 -20.30 2.68 -14.71
N ILE A 159 -19.28 1.84 -14.50
CA ILE A 159 -18.20 2.09 -13.53
C ILE A 159 -16.88 2.05 -14.28
N ASN A 160 -16.09 3.12 -14.12
CA ASN A 160 -14.70 3.18 -14.60
C ASN A 160 -13.74 3.10 -13.41
N VAL A 161 -12.64 2.35 -13.58
CA VAL A 161 -11.57 2.22 -12.58
C VAL A 161 -10.25 2.41 -13.29
N ASP A 162 -9.56 3.49 -12.94
CA ASP A 162 -8.23 3.84 -13.45
C ASP A 162 -7.23 3.85 -12.31
N ILE A 163 -6.40 2.81 -12.23
CA ILE A 163 -5.38 2.66 -11.20
C ILE A 163 -4.26 3.67 -11.44
N LYS A 164 -4.00 4.54 -10.47
CA LYS A 164 -2.96 5.56 -10.56
C LYS A 164 -1.69 5.09 -9.87
N MET A 165 -0.57 5.15 -10.58
CA MET A 165 0.74 4.80 -10.06
C MET A 165 1.82 5.74 -10.61
N VAL A 166 2.85 6.02 -9.81
CA VAL A 166 4.09 6.66 -10.25
C VAL A 166 5.25 5.72 -9.96
N LEU A 167 6.11 5.51 -10.93
CA LEU A 167 7.37 4.78 -10.79
C LEU A 167 8.54 5.75 -10.90
N VAL A 168 9.49 5.69 -9.95
CA VAL A 168 10.70 6.50 -9.95
C VAL A 168 11.91 5.60 -9.75
N VAL A 169 12.84 5.64 -10.69
CA VAL A 169 14.05 4.80 -10.66
C VAL A 169 15.31 5.64 -10.85
N PRO A 170 16.40 5.33 -10.11
CA PRO A 170 17.66 6.05 -10.27
C PRO A 170 18.31 5.72 -11.61
N THR A 171 18.96 6.72 -12.23
CA THR A 171 19.68 6.55 -13.51
C THR A 171 21.20 6.40 -13.36
N ASN A 172 21.71 6.56 -12.15
CA ASN A 172 23.14 6.46 -11.83
C ASN A 172 23.56 5.04 -11.35
N VAL A 173 22.76 4.03 -11.69
CA VAL A 173 23.02 2.61 -11.42
C VAL A 173 22.94 1.80 -12.71
N LYS A 174 23.61 0.66 -12.76
CA LYS A 174 23.60 -0.27 -13.91
C LYS A 174 22.53 -1.34 -13.72
N GLY A 175 21.79 -1.62 -14.79
CA GLY A 175 20.77 -2.67 -14.84
C GLY A 175 19.47 -2.33 -14.12
N PRO A 176 18.51 -3.27 -14.11
CA PRO A 176 17.25 -3.11 -13.41
C PRO A 176 17.47 -3.11 -11.89
N VAL A 177 16.65 -2.33 -11.18
CA VAL A 177 16.79 -2.11 -9.74
C VAL A 177 15.62 -2.72 -8.95
N PRO A 178 15.83 -3.10 -7.68
CA PRO A 178 14.73 -3.38 -6.77
C PRO A 178 13.79 -2.17 -6.67
N VAL A 179 12.50 -2.41 -6.54
CA VAL A 179 11.49 -1.35 -6.41
C VAL A 179 10.66 -1.59 -5.15
N LEU A 180 10.54 -0.58 -4.28
CA LEU A 180 9.59 -0.62 -3.19
C LEU A 180 8.28 0.05 -3.62
N MET A 181 7.20 -0.73 -3.76
CA MET A 181 5.86 -0.22 -4.01
C MET A 181 5.24 0.24 -2.69
N MET A 182 4.76 1.47 -2.64
CA MET A 182 4.25 2.14 -1.46
C MET A 182 2.80 2.53 -1.69
N PHE A 183 1.91 2.21 -0.75
CA PHE A 183 0.55 2.72 -0.80
C PHE A 183 0.53 4.20 -0.41
N GLY A 184 -0.02 5.04 -1.28
CA GLY A 184 -0.09 6.47 -1.02
C GLY A 184 -0.60 7.26 -2.22
N ARG A 185 -0.51 8.57 -2.13
CA ARG A 185 -0.89 9.47 -3.22
C ARG A 185 0.27 9.63 -4.20
N PRO A 186 0.18 9.11 -5.43
CA PRO A 186 1.25 9.23 -6.41
C PRO A 186 1.44 10.68 -6.87
N SER A 187 2.68 11.10 -6.90
CA SER A 187 3.08 12.38 -7.47
C SER A 187 4.43 12.23 -8.17
N LEU A 188 4.60 12.86 -9.32
CA LEU A 188 5.92 12.99 -9.93
C LEU A 188 6.83 13.83 -9.01
N PRO A 189 8.15 13.56 -8.99
CA PRO A 189 9.10 14.45 -8.34
C PRO A 189 8.94 15.88 -8.85
N SER A 190 9.17 16.86 -7.98
CA SER A 190 9.18 18.25 -8.41
C SER A 190 10.32 18.48 -9.41
N PRO A 191 10.09 19.24 -10.49
CA PRO A 191 11.14 19.62 -11.43
C PRO A 191 12.34 20.26 -10.70
N ALA A 192 13.54 19.94 -11.15
CA ALA A 192 14.73 20.63 -10.68
C ALA A 192 14.59 22.14 -10.94
N GLN A 193 14.93 22.93 -9.94
CA GLN A 193 14.88 24.40 -10.07
C GLN A 193 16.28 24.92 -10.44
N PRO A 194 16.38 25.94 -11.31
CA PRO A 194 17.65 26.60 -11.57
C PRO A 194 18.29 27.13 -10.28
N SER A 195 19.61 27.21 -10.25
CA SER A 195 20.31 27.90 -9.16
C SER A 195 19.90 29.38 -9.09
N PRO A 196 20.12 30.08 -7.96
CA PRO A 196 19.88 31.52 -7.91
C PRO A 196 20.59 32.30 -9.04
N ASP A 197 21.87 31.97 -9.30
CA ASP A 197 22.66 32.59 -10.35
C ASP A 197 22.09 32.33 -11.76
N ASP A 198 21.65 31.07 -12.01
CA ASP A 198 20.98 30.69 -13.25
C ASP A 198 19.63 31.43 -13.40
N MET A 199 18.90 31.62 -12.30
CA MET A 199 17.64 32.39 -12.31
C MET A 199 17.86 33.85 -12.69
N ASP A 200 18.95 34.45 -12.22
CA ASP A 200 19.30 35.84 -12.60
C ASP A 200 19.61 35.92 -14.11
N ILE A 201 20.40 34.98 -14.62
CA ILE A 201 20.69 34.87 -16.06
C ILE A 201 19.40 34.70 -16.88
N LEU A 202 18.52 33.81 -16.45
CA LEU A 202 17.23 33.53 -17.11
C LEU A 202 16.32 34.79 -17.07
N ASN A 203 16.27 35.50 -15.95
CA ASN A 203 15.46 36.70 -15.81
C ASN A 203 15.96 37.82 -16.72
N GLU A 204 17.27 38.05 -16.79
CA GLU A 204 17.84 39.09 -17.69
C GLU A 204 17.57 38.74 -19.16
N ALA A 205 17.85 37.50 -19.58
CA ALA A 205 17.54 37.04 -20.94
C ALA A 205 16.03 37.14 -21.27
N PHE A 206 15.16 36.85 -20.31
CA PHE A 206 13.71 36.97 -20.48
C PHE A 206 13.28 38.44 -20.62
N LYS A 207 13.81 39.35 -19.80
CA LYS A 207 13.55 40.82 -19.92
C LYS A 207 13.98 41.34 -21.27
N GLU A 208 15.20 41.01 -21.73
CA GLU A 208 15.69 41.40 -23.04
C GLU A 208 14.79 40.91 -24.18
N MET A 209 14.37 39.65 -24.13
CA MET A 209 13.46 39.05 -25.12
C MET A 209 12.09 39.76 -25.12
N MET A 210 11.55 40.07 -23.93
CA MET A 210 10.27 40.77 -23.79
C MET A 210 10.34 42.20 -24.34
N ILE A 211 11.40 42.96 -24.01
CA ILE A 211 11.60 44.33 -24.53
C ILE A 211 11.76 44.30 -26.04
N LYS A 212 12.50 43.34 -26.58
CA LYS A 212 12.66 43.19 -28.05
C LYS A 212 11.33 42.94 -28.76
N SER A 213 10.44 42.15 -28.15
CA SER A 213 9.13 41.83 -28.72
C SER A 213 8.08 42.90 -28.46
N TYR A 214 8.20 43.60 -27.33
CA TYR A 214 7.26 44.63 -26.86
C TYR A 214 8.05 45.81 -26.28
N PRO A 215 8.52 46.76 -27.10
CA PRO A 215 9.40 47.85 -26.69
C PRO A 215 8.86 48.72 -25.53
N ASP A 216 7.55 48.85 -25.42
CA ASP A 216 6.89 49.63 -24.35
C ASP A 216 7.13 49.02 -22.94
N LEU A 217 7.45 47.74 -22.85
CA LEU A 217 7.77 47.11 -21.58
C LEU A 217 9.07 47.60 -20.95
N LYS A 218 9.95 48.23 -21.76
CA LYS A 218 11.19 48.81 -21.24
C LYS A 218 10.94 49.82 -20.14
N GLU A 219 9.96 50.74 -20.34
CA GLU A 219 9.60 51.74 -19.33
C GLU A 219 9.14 51.10 -18.02
N ILE A 220 8.45 49.97 -18.09
CA ILE A 220 7.99 49.23 -16.91
C ILE A 220 9.17 48.58 -16.17
N PHE A 221 10.06 47.91 -16.89
CA PHE A 221 11.25 47.29 -16.27
C PHE A 221 12.22 48.35 -15.70
N ASP A 222 12.38 49.46 -16.36
CA ASP A 222 13.20 50.57 -15.85
C ASP A 222 12.61 51.19 -14.57
N ARG A 223 11.28 51.25 -14.46
CA ARG A 223 10.57 51.72 -13.25
C ARG A 223 10.65 50.76 -12.09
N TYR A 224 10.76 49.45 -12.36
CA TYR A 224 10.81 48.39 -11.37
C TYR A 224 12.04 47.48 -11.60
N PRO A 225 13.28 47.99 -11.42
CA PRO A 225 14.50 47.25 -11.78
C PRO A 225 14.70 45.97 -10.96
N ALA A 226 14.19 45.93 -9.73
CA ALA A 226 14.26 44.74 -8.86
C ALA A 226 13.18 43.69 -9.15
N TYR A 227 12.26 43.97 -10.08
CA TYR A 227 11.22 43.01 -10.45
C TYR A 227 11.79 41.86 -11.29
N MET A 228 11.59 40.63 -10.83
CA MET A 228 11.99 39.39 -11.50
C MET A 228 10.75 38.69 -12.06
N PRO A 229 10.54 38.67 -13.40
CA PRO A 229 9.38 38.03 -14.02
C PRO A 229 9.31 36.51 -13.75
N LEU A 230 10.46 35.86 -13.70
CA LEU A 230 10.57 34.45 -13.38
C LEU A 230 10.91 34.29 -11.91
N THR A 231 10.09 33.53 -11.19
CA THR A 231 10.31 33.19 -9.78
C THR A 231 10.49 31.70 -9.63
N ARG A 232 11.36 31.29 -8.70
CA ARG A 232 11.43 29.88 -8.33
C ARG A 232 10.08 29.43 -7.77
N LEU A 233 9.62 28.28 -8.23
CA LEU A 233 8.45 27.64 -7.62
C LEU A 233 8.77 27.32 -6.15
N ALA A 234 7.76 27.44 -5.28
CA ALA A 234 7.87 26.95 -3.92
C ALA A 234 8.03 25.42 -3.94
N GLY A 235 9.26 24.98 -3.93
CA GLY A 235 9.66 23.57 -3.95
C GLY A 235 10.75 23.32 -2.92
N PRO A 236 11.26 22.09 -2.79
CA PRO A 236 12.35 21.82 -1.86
C PRO A 236 13.51 22.75 -2.18
N ASN A 237 13.87 23.57 -1.21
CA ASN A 237 15.01 24.47 -1.34
C ASN A 237 16.29 23.62 -1.23
N PHE A 238 16.91 23.28 -2.36
CA PHE A 238 18.16 22.50 -2.40
C PHE A 238 19.31 23.14 -1.61
N PHE A 239 19.22 24.42 -1.30
CA PHE A 239 20.19 25.19 -0.50
C PHE A 239 19.74 25.43 0.94
N ALA A 240 18.50 25.06 1.30
CA ALA A 240 18.14 25.08 2.72
C ALA A 240 18.98 24.05 3.45
N PRO A 241 19.45 24.34 4.68
CA PRO A 241 19.98 23.32 5.55
C PRO A 241 19.01 22.14 5.56
N ARG A 242 19.52 20.93 5.36
CA ARG A 242 18.65 19.74 5.50
C ARG A 242 18.04 19.80 6.90
N PRO A 243 16.72 19.49 7.05
CA PRO A 243 16.17 19.31 8.38
C PRO A 243 17.04 18.34 9.16
N GLU A 244 17.23 18.61 10.46
CA GLU A 244 17.89 17.63 11.33
C GLU A 244 17.15 16.30 11.24
N GLY A 245 17.87 15.22 11.02
CA GLY A 245 17.31 13.88 10.94
C GLY A 245 17.71 13.12 9.67
N ASP A 246 17.08 11.96 9.48
CA ASP A 246 17.31 11.12 8.31
C ASP A 246 16.71 11.75 7.06
N PRO A 247 17.29 11.51 5.86
CA PRO A 247 16.67 11.85 4.59
C PRO A 247 15.29 11.18 4.44
N SER A 248 14.44 11.68 3.54
CA SER A 248 13.15 11.05 3.27
C SER A 248 13.31 9.58 2.83
N PRO A 249 12.31 8.72 3.10
CA PRO A 249 12.35 7.32 2.64
C PRO A 249 12.71 7.15 1.16
N THR A 250 12.13 7.98 0.30
CA THR A 250 12.40 7.94 -1.15
C THR A 250 13.83 8.35 -1.50
N GLU A 251 14.38 9.35 -0.83
CA GLU A 251 15.80 9.70 -1.00
C GLU A 251 16.73 8.58 -0.54
N GLN A 252 16.43 7.92 0.59
CA GLN A 252 17.22 6.80 1.10
C GLN A 252 17.20 5.61 0.12
N LEU A 253 16.03 5.25 -0.44
CA LEU A 253 15.88 4.20 -1.45
C LEU A 253 16.74 4.50 -2.68
N LEU A 254 16.56 5.68 -3.27
CA LEU A 254 17.30 6.08 -4.48
C LEU A 254 18.81 6.16 -4.25
N ALA A 255 19.23 6.67 -3.09
CA ALA A 255 20.66 6.71 -2.72
C ALA A 255 21.27 5.31 -2.59
N ALA A 256 20.48 4.31 -2.16
CA ALA A 256 20.87 2.90 -2.11
C ALA A 256 20.78 2.19 -3.47
N GLY A 257 20.32 2.88 -4.52
CA GLY A 257 20.14 2.32 -5.86
C GLY A 257 18.83 1.58 -6.06
N TRP A 258 17.87 1.69 -5.12
CA TRP A 258 16.51 1.20 -5.28
C TRP A 258 15.66 2.23 -6.01
N GLY A 259 14.65 1.75 -6.77
CA GLY A 259 13.52 2.57 -7.17
C GLY A 259 12.39 2.52 -6.15
N TYR A 260 11.39 3.38 -6.36
CA TYR A 260 10.13 3.28 -5.64
C TYR A 260 8.95 3.45 -6.61
N ALA A 261 7.82 2.85 -6.27
CA ALA A 261 6.54 3.11 -6.93
C ALA A 261 5.52 3.55 -5.88
N THR A 262 4.72 4.57 -6.17
CA THR A 262 3.59 4.95 -5.31
C THR A 262 2.30 4.65 -6.04
N ILE A 263 1.42 3.87 -5.42
CA ILE A 263 0.12 3.48 -5.97
C ILE A 263 -1.02 4.04 -5.11
N ASP A 264 -2.03 4.65 -5.75
CA ASP A 264 -3.19 5.23 -5.04
C ASP A 264 -4.26 4.18 -4.73
N PRO A 265 -4.43 3.77 -3.46
CA PRO A 265 -5.48 2.81 -3.09
C PRO A 265 -6.88 3.32 -3.41
N ASN A 266 -7.13 4.64 -3.31
CA ASN A 266 -8.44 5.22 -3.57
C ASN A 266 -8.81 5.22 -5.06
N SER A 267 -7.83 5.14 -5.95
CA SER A 267 -8.07 4.94 -7.39
C SER A 267 -8.53 3.52 -7.73
N ILE A 268 -8.31 2.56 -6.83
CA ILE A 268 -8.72 1.17 -6.95
C ILE A 268 -10.09 0.98 -6.28
N GLN A 269 -10.15 1.37 -5.00
CA GLN A 269 -11.34 1.24 -4.15
C GLN A 269 -11.34 2.34 -3.10
N ALA A 270 -12.44 3.06 -2.97
CA ALA A 270 -12.59 4.13 -1.99
C ALA A 270 -12.46 3.61 -0.55
N ASP A 271 -11.85 4.42 0.33
CA ASP A 271 -11.63 4.13 1.75
C ASP A 271 -12.89 4.50 2.59
N ASN A 272 -14.02 3.97 2.18
CA ASN A 272 -15.30 4.14 2.90
C ASN A 272 -16.35 3.12 2.45
N GLY A 273 -17.38 2.89 3.28
CA GLY A 273 -18.43 1.93 3.01
C GLY A 273 -19.39 2.35 1.87
N ALA A 274 -19.62 3.64 1.69
CA ALA A 274 -20.47 4.15 0.60
C ALA A 274 -19.86 3.86 -0.80
N GLY A 275 -18.55 3.63 -0.87
CA GLY A 275 -17.85 3.32 -2.10
C GLY A 275 -17.88 1.84 -2.51
N LEU A 276 -18.45 0.93 -1.72
CA LEU A 276 -18.39 -0.51 -1.97
C LEU A 276 -19.22 -0.99 -3.18
N THR A 277 -20.18 -0.21 -3.63
CA THR A 277 -20.92 -0.42 -4.88
C THR A 277 -20.25 0.27 -6.08
N ARG A 278 -19.07 0.81 -5.91
CA ARG A 278 -18.24 1.51 -6.90
C ARG A 278 -16.80 1.01 -6.82
N GLY A 279 -15.88 1.64 -7.56
CA GLY A 279 -14.50 1.15 -7.64
C GLY A 279 -14.45 -0.27 -8.18
N ILE A 280 -13.37 -1.00 -7.89
CA ILE A 280 -13.21 -2.35 -8.43
C ILE A 280 -14.21 -3.35 -7.84
N ILE A 281 -14.60 -3.20 -6.57
CA ILE A 281 -15.60 -4.06 -5.94
C ILE A 281 -16.94 -3.88 -6.63
N GLY A 282 -17.37 -2.64 -6.82
CA GLY A 282 -18.62 -2.32 -7.51
C GLY A 282 -18.61 -2.69 -8.99
N LEU A 283 -17.47 -2.55 -9.69
CA LEU A 283 -17.35 -2.97 -11.09
C LEU A 283 -17.60 -4.47 -11.23
N VAL A 284 -16.95 -5.29 -10.41
CA VAL A 284 -17.11 -6.75 -10.43
C VAL A 284 -18.52 -7.17 -10.03
N ASN A 285 -19.13 -6.50 -9.06
CA ASN A 285 -20.49 -6.77 -8.59
C ASN A 285 -21.58 -6.04 -9.40
N LYS A 286 -21.20 -5.40 -10.53
CA LYS A 286 -22.13 -4.69 -11.42
C LYS A 286 -23.00 -3.67 -10.67
N GLY A 287 -22.34 -2.87 -9.80
CA GLY A 287 -22.98 -1.84 -8.99
C GLY A 287 -23.84 -2.34 -7.84
N GLN A 288 -23.83 -3.64 -7.53
CA GLN A 288 -24.63 -4.25 -6.48
C GLN A 288 -23.86 -4.38 -5.15
N PRO A 289 -24.55 -4.47 -4.00
CA PRO A 289 -23.94 -4.68 -2.69
C PRO A 289 -23.15 -5.98 -2.61
N ARG A 290 -22.11 -5.99 -1.78
CA ARG A 290 -21.28 -7.17 -1.50
C ARG A 290 -22.09 -8.29 -0.83
N LYS A 291 -21.66 -9.53 -1.07
CA LYS A 291 -22.02 -10.71 -0.27
C LYS A 291 -21.12 -10.80 0.97
N PRO A 292 -21.50 -11.59 1.98
CA PRO A 292 -20.72 -11.72 3.22
C PRO A 292 -19.26 -12.18 3.06
N ASP A 293 -18.95 -12.97 2.05
CA ASP A 293 -17.60 -13.47 1.76
C ASP A 293 -16.90 -12.76 0.61
N ASP A 294 -17.51 -11.71 0.03
CA ASP A 294 -16.86 -10.86 -0.96
C ASP A 294 -15.75 -10.02 -0.29
N TRP A 295 -14.78 -9.66 -1.11
CA TRP A 295 -13.62 -8.89 -0.68
C TRP A 295 -13.95 -7.51 -0.12
N GLY A 296 -13.17 -7.12 0.91
CA GLY A 296 -13.16 -5.77 1.45
C GLY A 296 -12.12 -4.88 0.77
N ALA A 297 -12.09 -3.61 1.16
CA ALA A 297 -11.17 -2.63 0.56
C ALA A 297 -9.69 -3.03 0.71
N LEU A 298 -9.28 -3.63 1.84
CA LEU A 298 -7.89 -4.09 2.01
C LEU A 298 -7.49 -5.14 0.96
N ARG A 299 -8.38 -6.08 0.66
CA ARG A 299 -8.13 -7.11 -0.34
C ARG A 299 -8.17 -6.54 -1.76
N ALA A 300 -9.02 -5.53 -2.01
CA ALA A 300 -9.09 -4.79 -3.27
C ALA A 300 -7.81 -3.97 -3.52
N TRP A 301 -7.28 -3.30 -2.50
CA TRP A 301 -6.00 -2.59 -2.60
C TRP A 301 -4.84 -3.54 -2.86
N ALA A 302 -4.83 -4.70 -2.19
CA ALA A 302 -3.84 -5.75 -2.45
C ALA A 302 -3.90 -6.28 -3.89
N TRP A 303 -5.11 -6.45 -4.44
CA TRP A 303 -5.28 -6.79 -5.86
C TRP A 303 -4.71 -5.69 -6.77
N GLY A 304 -5.01 -4.42 -6.50
CA GLY A 304 -4.49 -3.30 -7.29
C GLY A 304 -2.96 -3.22 -7.26
N ALA A 305 -2.32 -3.46 -6.10
CA ALA A 305 -0.87 -3.55 -6.00
C ALA A 305 -0.30 -4.71 -6.85
N ALA A 306 -0.98 -5.87 -6.88
CA ALA A 306 -0.61 -6.97 -7.77
C ALA A 306 -0.70 -6.58 -9.25
N ARG A 307 -1.69 -5.75 -9.65
CA ARG A 307 -1.77 -5.19 -11.02
C ARG A 307 -0.63 -4.21 -11.29
N GLY A 308 -0.22 -3.40 -10.29
CA GLY A 308 0.97 -2.57 -10.40
C GLY A 308 2.24 -3.39 -10.63
N LEU A 309 2.35 -4.55 -9.98
CA LEU A 309 3.46 -5.48 -10.20
C LEU A 309 3.46 -6.06 -11.64
N ASP A 310 2.27 -6.32 -12.22
CA ASP A 310 2.18 -6.76 -13.63
C ASP A 310 2.84 -5.74 -14.58
N TYR A 311 2.68 -4.43 -14.32
CA TYR A 311 3.40 -3.40 -15.06
C TYR A 311 4.91 -3.49 -14.83
N LEU A 312 5.35 -3.62 -13.58
CA LEU A 312 6.78 -3.67 -13.25
C LEU A 312 7.48 -4.88 -13.88
N GLU A 313 6.77 -5.98 -14.12
CA GLU A 313 7.28 -7.14 -14.88
C GLU A 313 7.59 -6.82 -16.36
N THR A 314 6.99 -5.76 -16.89
CA THR A 314 7.22 -5.30 -18.28
C THR A 314 8.22 -4.15 -18.36
N ASP A 315 8.54 -3.51 -17.24
CA ASP A 315 9.42 -2.34 -17.20
C ASP A 315 10.89 -2.75 -17.06
N THR A 316 11.70 -2.41 -18.06
CA THR A 316 13.12 -2.81 -18.13
C THR A 316 14.00 -2.15 -17.06
N LEU A 317 13.51 -1.13 -16.36
CA LEU A 317 14.24 -0.44 -15.29
C LEU A 317 14.03 -1.09 -13.92
N ALA A 318 12.99 -1.91 -13.75
CA ALA A 318 12.65 -2.60 -12.52
C ALA A 318 13.10 -4.06 -12.53
N ASP A 319 13.75 -4.53 -11.46
CA ASP A 319 13.93 -5.96 -11.22
C ASP A 319 12.65 -6.52 -10.57
N ALA A 320 11.75 -7.03 -11.39
CA ALA A 320 10.45 -7.54 -10.96
C ALA A 320 10.53 -8.67 -9.92
N LYS A 321 11.69 -9.36 -9.82
CA LYS A 321 11.92 -10.40 -8.80
C LYS A 321 12.33 -9.82 -7.44
N LYS A 322 12.56 -8.52 -7.37
CA LYS A 322 12.97 -7.79 -6.16
C LYS A 322 12.03 -6.62 -5.86
N VAL A 323 10.75 -6.78 -6.18
CA VAL A 323 9.73 -5.79 -5.83
C VAL A 323 9.25 -6.04 -4.41
N GLY A 324 9.26 -4.97 -3.61
CA GLY A 324 8.70 -4.94 -2.27
C GLY A 324 7.37 -4.20 -2.20
N ILE A 325 6.66 -4.36 -1.07
CA ILE A 325 5.44 -3.63 -0.73
C ILE A 325 5.59 -2.96 0.62
N GLU A 326 5.16 -1.72 0.74
CA GLU A 326 5.22 -0.93 1.97
C GLU A 326 3.87 -0.27 2.25
N GLY A 327 3.61 -0.02 3.52
CA GLY A 327 2.52 0.80 4.01
C GLY A 327 2.52 0.98 5.51
N VAL A 328 1.93 2.09 5.96
CA VAL A 328 1.74 2.42 7.36
C VAL A 328 0.25 2.44 7.70
N SER A 329 -0.12 2.06 8.94
CA SER A 329 -1.50 2.11 9.41
C SER A 329 -2.42 1.17 8.59
N ARG A 330 -3.55 1.66 8.07
CA ARG A 330 -4.43 0.90 7.17
C ARG A 330 -3.71 0.44 5.89
N TYR A 331 -2.74 1.20 5.42
CA TYR A 331 -1.89 0.78 4.28
C TYR A 331 -0.88 -0.29 4.70
N GLY A 332 -0.44 -0.32 5.96
CA GLY A 332 0.31 -1.44 6.54
C GLY A 332 -0.53 -2.73 6.61
N LYS A 333 -1.83 -2.62 6.94
CA LYS A 333 -2.76 -3.75 6.83
C LYS A 333 -2.82 -4.26 5.37
N ALA A 334 -3.00 -3.34 4.40
CA ALA A 334 -3.05 -3.68 2.97
C ALA A 334 -1.73 -4.28 2.46
N ALA A 335 -0.58 -3.75 2.90
CA ALA A 335 0.74 -4.26 2.53
C ALA A 335 0.95 -5.70 3.02
N LEU A 336 0.55 -6.01 4.27
CA LEU A 336 0.61 -7.37 4.79
C LEU A 336 -0.31 -8.33 4.02
N VAL A 337 -1.54 -7.91 3.73
CA VAL A 337 -2.49 -8.69 2.89
C VAL A 337 -1.92 -8.89 1.49
N THR A 338 -1.31 -7.87 0.89
CA THR A 338 -0.65 -7.98 -0.41
C THR A 338 0.47 -9.01 -0.36
N LEU A 339 1.38 -8.90 0.60
CA LEU A 339 2.50 -9.84 0.72
C LEU A 339 2.00 -11.27 0.96
N ALA A 340 0.97 -11.48 1.78
CA ALA A 340 0.43 -12.81 2.08
C ALA A 340 -0.20 -13.51 0.85
N PHE A 341 -0.88 -12.75 0.00
CA PHE A 341 -1.69 -13.31 -1.10
C PHE A 341 -1.10 -13.12 -2.50
N GLU A 342 -0.11 -12.26 -2.67
CA GLU A 342 0.61 -12.11 -3.95
C GLU A 342 2.06 -12.59 -3.81
N PRO A 343 2.36 -13.84 -4.20
CA PRO A 343 3.66 -14.45 -3.96
C PRO A 343 4.82 -13.81 -4.74
N ARG A 344 4.56 -12.99 -5.74
CA ARG A 344 5.60 -12.32 -6.54
C ARG A 344 6.26 -11.14 -5.81
N PHE A 345 5.63 -10.56 -4.78
CA PHE A 345 6.32 -9.60 -3.92
C PHE A 345 7.40 -10.30 -3.09
N ALA A 346 8.63 -9.83 -3.19
CA ALA A 346 9.78 -10.44 -2.55
C ALA A 346 9.98 -10.01 -1.09
N VAL A 347 9.51 -8.82 -0.73
CA VAL A 347 9.70 -8.22 0.59
C VAL A 347 8.53 -7.32 0.98
N GLY A 348 8.23 -7.26 2.27
CA GLY A 348 7.26 -6.30 2.84
C GLY A 348 7.86 -5.48 3.98
N LEU A 349 7.57 -4.17 4.00
CA LEU A 349 7.78 -3.27 5.14
C LEU A 349 6.40 -2.89 5.68
N ILE A 350 6.06 -3.42 6.85
CA ILE A 350 4.73 -3.34 7.45
C ILE A 350 4.77 -2.41 8.65
N GLY A 351 4.32 -1.17 8.45
CA GLY A 351 4.40 -0.11 9.44
C GLY A 351 3.12 0.04 10.26
N SER A 352 3.21 0.00 11.60
CA SER A 352 2.18 0.38 12.58
C SER A 352 0.75 -0.03 12.18
N SER A 353 0.58 -1.28 11.75
CA SER A 353 -0.63 -1.72 11.07
C SER A 353 -1.83 -1.98 11.99
N GLY A 354 -1.61 -2.22 13.28
CA GLY A 354 -2.69 -2.46 14.24
C GLY A 354 -3.54 -3.69 13.95
N LYS A 355 -4.74 -3.73 14.49
CA LYS A 355 -5.70 -4.82 14.33
C LYS A 355 -6.25 -4.85 12.89
N GLY A 356 -6.40 -6.07 12.35
CA GLY A 356 -6.64 -6.23 10.90
C GLY A 356 -5.36 -6.10 10.06
N GLY A 357 -4.21 -6.04 10.72
CA GLY A 357 -2.86 -6.15 10.20
C GLY A 357 -2.07 -7.13 11.04
N VAL A 358 -0.97 -6.68 11.64
CA VAL A 358 -0.08 -7.54 12.45
C VAL A 358 -0.64 -7.86 13.83
N THR A 359 -1.46 -6.98 14.43
CA THR A 359 -1.97 -7.15 15.80
C THR A 359 -2.98 -8.29 15.91
N LEU A 360 -2.80 -9.15 16.92
CA LEU A 360 -3.68 -10.27 17.19
C LEU A 360 -5.16 -9.85 17.35
N HIS A 361 -6.07 -10.49 16.61
CA HIS A 361 -7.50 -10.20 16.65
C HIS A 361 -8.15 -10.53 18.00
N ARG A 362 -7.75 -11.65 18.62
CA ARG A 362 -8.31 -12.14 19.88
C ARG A 362 -7.82 -11.40 21.12
N ARG A 363 -6.82 -10.56 20.97
CA ARG A 363 -6.29 -9.74 22.05
C ARG A 363 -7.16 -8.47 22.21
N VAL A 364 -7.51 -8.14 23.44
CA VAL A 364 -8.36 -7.00 23.79
C VAL A 364 -7.51 -5.90 24.44
N PHE A 365 -6.75 -5.19 23.61
CA PHE A 365 -5.94 -4.05 24.02
C PHE A 365 -6.01 -3.00 22.92
N GLY A 366 -6.34 -1.76 23.25
CA GLY A 366 -6.50 -0.69 22.27
C GLY A 366 -7.58 -0.98 21.23
N GLU A 367 -7.20 -1.01 19.95
CA GLU A 367 -8.09 -1.34 18.83
C GLU A 367 -8.63 -2.76 18.98
N ALA A 368 -9.95 -2.93 18.87
CA ALA A 368 -10.62 -4.20 19.03
C ALA A 368 -11.25 -4.68 17.71
N VAL A 369 -11.72 -5.92 17.68
CA VAL A 369 -12.53 -6.45 16.56
C VAL A 369 -13.75 -5.57 16.31
N GLU A 370 -14.35 -5.05 17.37
CA GLU A 370 -15.49 -4.15 17.34
C GLU A 370 -15.20 -2.83 16.59
N SER A 371 -13.98 -2.35 16.61
CA SER A 371 -13.56 -1.18 15.80
C SER A 371 -13.65 -1.48 14.30
N LEU A 372 -13.30 -2.71 13.90
CA LEU A 372 -13.31 -3.18 12.52
C LEU A 372 -14.65 -3.77 12.06
N THR A 373 -15.58 -4.05 12.96
CA THR A 373 -16.95 -4.44 12.62
C THR A 373 -17.91 -3.25 12.64
N GLY A 374 -17.49 -2.14 13.25
CA GLY A 374 -18.17 -0.84 13.25
C GLY A 374 -17.60 0.11 12.20
N GLY A 375 -16.72 1.03 12.60
CA GLY A 375 -16.20 2.10 11.73
C GLY A 375 -15.38 1.63 10.53
N GLY A 376 -14.62 0.53 10.70
CA GLY A 376 -13.71 -0.03 9.67
C GLY A 376 -14.25 -1.26 8.92
N TYR A 377 -15.54 -1.56 9.00
CA TYR A 377 -16.12 -2.79 8.45
C TYR A 377 -15.89 -2.98 6.94
N TYR A 378 -15.81 -1.90 6.20
CA TYR A 378 -15.62 -1.92 4.75
C TYR A 378 -14.21 -2.36 4.33
N TRP A 379 -13.25 -2.32 5.23
CA TRP A 379 -11.92 -2.88 5.00
C TRP A 379 -11.93 -4.41 4.91
N MET A 380 -12.84 -5.02 5.67
CA MET A 380 -12.91 -6.46 5.92
C MET A 380 -13.98 -7.13 5.03
N ALA A 381 -13.98 -8.46 4.98
CA ALA A 381 -15.13 -9.22 4.49
C ALA A 381 -16.37 -8.93 5.34
N GLY A 382 -17.57 -9.04 4.78
CA GLY A 382 -18.80 -8.95 5.55
C GLY A 382 -18.85 -9.98 6.69
N ASN A 383 -18.36 -11.20 6.45
CA ASN A 383 -18.28 -12.27 7.46
C ASN A 383 -17.54 -11.88 8.73
N TYR A 384 -16.58 -10.95 8.65
CA TYR A 384 -15.84 -10.48 9.82
C TYR A 384 -16.75 -9.84 10.87
N MET A 385 -17.89 -9.25 10.45
CA MET A 385 -18.87 -8.63 11.36
C MET A 385 -19.46 -9.63 12.36
N LYS A 386 -19.45 -10.93 12.05
CA LYS A 386 -19.90 -11.98 12.97
C LYS A 386 -19.19 -11.92 14.32
N TYR A 387 -17.91 -11.52 14.32
CA TYR A 387 -17.05 -11.53 15.50
C TYR A 387 -17.20 -10.29 16.39
N GLY A 388 -17.95 -9.31 15.94
CA GLY A 388 -18.44 -8.17 16.72
C GLY A 388 -19.90 -8.32 17.18
N ALA A 389 -20.61 -9.39 16.78
CA ALA A 389 -22.02 -9.56 17.06
C ALA A 389 -22.30 -9.86 18.54
N SER A 390 -23.16 -9.05 19.18
CA SER A 390 -23.74 -9.35 20.49
C SER A 390 -25.04 -10.15 20.36
N LYS A 391 -25.84 -9.89 19.29
CA LYS A 391 -27.07 -10.62 18.98
C LYS A 391 -27.15 -10.96 17.50
N ALA A 392 -27.24 -12.26 17.22
CA ALA A 392 -27.41 -12.79 15.87
C ALA A 392 -28.09 -14.16 15.90
N GLY A 393 -28.62 -14.61 14.77
CA GLY A 393 -29.19 -15.95 14.65
C GLY A 393 -28.23 -17.09 14.96
N PHE A 394 -26.92 -16.87 14.83
CA PHE A 394 -25.85 -17.82 15.18
C PHE A 394 -25.29 -17.63 16.61
N GLY A 395 -25.87 -16.75 17.41
CA GLY A 395 -25.39 -16.38 18.75
C GLY A 395 -24.35 -15.26 18.75
N SER A 396 -23.80 -14.95 19.94
CA SER A 396 -22.73 -13.97 20.11
C SER A 396 -21.38 -14.61 19.74
N LYS A 397 -20.53 -13.86 19.01
CA LYS A 397 -19.14 -14.25 18.71
C LYS A 397 -18.17 -13.11 19.01
N THR A 398 -16.93 -13.46 19.29
CA THR A 398 -15.84 -12.54 19.62
C THR A 398 -14.60 -12.84 18.78
N GLY A 399 -13.56 -12.06 18.91
CA GLY A 399 -12.26 -12.36 18.30
C GLY A 399 -11.70 -13.74 18.67
N CYS A 400 -12.08 -14.28 19.83
CA CYS A 400 -11.70 -15.62 20.26
C CYS A 400 -12.30 -16.76 19.40
N ASP A 401 -13.40 -16.48 18.72
CA ASP A 401 -14.11 -17.44 17.85
C ASP A 401 -13.58 -17.46 16.42
N LEU A 402 -12.62 -16.56 16.08
CA LEU A 402 -11.97 -16.57 14.77
C LEU A 402 -11.16 -17.88 14.60
N PRO A 403 -11.30 -18.57 13.46
CA PRO A 403 -10.53 -19.80 13.19
C PRO A 403 -9.05 -19.54 12.89
N VAL A 404 -8.69 -18.29 12.65
CA VAL A 404 -7.34 -17.79 12.32
C VAL A 404 -7.05 -16.53 13.13
N ASP A 405 -5.77 -16.11 13.13
CA ASP A 405 -5.38 -14.84 13.71
C ASP A 405 -4.25 -14.18 12.89
N SER A 406 -3.76 -13.02 13.30
CA SER A 406 -2.75 -12.26 12.54
C SER A 406 -1.42 -13.03 12.38
N HIS A 407 -1.04 -13.90 13.31
CA HIS A 407 0.13 -14.77 13.14
C HIS A 407 0.00 -15.70 11.93
N ASP A 408 -1.21 -16.18 11.63
CA ASP A 408 -1.50 -16.98 10.43
C ASP A 408 -1.29 -16.15 9.16
N LEU A 409 -1.73 -14.89 9.16
CA LEU A 409 -1.53 -13.98 8.01
C LEU A 409 -0.04 -13.69 7.78
N ILE A 410 0.74 -13.44 8.85
CA ILE A 410 2.20 -13.26 8.77
C ILE A 410 2.85 -14.53 8.23
N ALA A 411 2.41 -15.70 8.67
CA ALA A 411 2.95 -16.98 8.19
C ALA A 411 2.66 -17.25 6.70
N LEU A 412 1.57 -16.75 6.14
CA LEU A 412 1.33 -16.81 4.69
C LEU A 412 2.40 -16.03 3.88
N CYS A 413 3.11 -15.09 4.50
CA CYS A 413 4.21 -14.37 3.87
C CYS A 413 5.48 -15.23 3.74
N ALA A 414 5.67 -16.21 4.63
CA ALA A 414 6.86 -17.07 4.65
C ALA A 414 7.04 -17.85 3.33
N PRO A 415 8.29 -18.02 2.83
CA PRO A 415 9.58 -17.65 3.43
C PRO A 415 10.08 -16.25 3.02
N ARG A 416 9.22 -15.39 2.44
CA ARG A 416 9.59 -14.07 1.92
C ARG A 416 9.90 -13.08 3.04
N LEU A 417 10.72 -12.10 2.70
CA LEU A 417 11.20 -11.08 3.62
C LEU A 417 10.03 -10.27 4.18
N THR A 418 9.89 -10.26 5.50
CA THR A 418 8.80 -9.55 6.19
C THR A 418 9.39 -8.73 7.33
N PHE A 419 9.41 -7.40 7.17
CA PHE A 419 9.90 -6.47 8.18
C PHE A 419 8.71 -5.78 8.84
N ILE A 420 8.54 -5.98 10.15
CA ILE A 420 7.48 -5.37 10.94
C ILE A 420 8.04 -4.19 11.72
N SER A 421 7.45 -3.02 11.51
CA SER A 421 7.87 -1.72 12.03
C SER A 421 6.78 -1.10 12.89
N TYR A 422 7.15 -0.60 14.07
CA TYR A 422 6.27 0.19 14.94
C TYR A 422 7.03 1.38 15.51
N GLY A 423 6.32 2.47 15.78
CA GLY A 423 6.78 3.57 16.59
C GLY A 423 6.45 3.35 18.07
N ILE A 424 6.58 4.43 18.85
CA ILE A 424 6.23 4.44 20.29
C ILE A 424 5.07 5.39 20.58
N PRO A 425 4.20 5.05 21.54
CA PRO A 425 3.06 5.92 21.91
C PRO A 425 3.48 7.31 22.34
N GLU A 426 4.60 7.45 23.04
CA GLU A 426 5.12 8.72 23.57
C GLU A 426 5.51 9.71 22.46
N LYS A 427 5.69 9.24 21.25
CA LYS A 427 6.00 10.04 20.04
C LYS A 427 4.84 10.09 19.05
N GLY A 428 3.67 9.53 19.40
CA GLY A 428 2.45 9.61 18.62
C GLY A 428 2.15 8.41 17.72
N ASP A 429 2.86 7.27 17.88
CA ASP A 429 2.35 6.00 17.36
C ASP A 429 1.27 5.51 18.33
N ALA A 430 0.02 5.54 17.90
CA ALA A 430 -1.09 5.40 18.83
C ALA A 430 -0.97 4.13 19.69
N LYS A 431 -1.13 4.29 21.01
CA LYS A 431 -1.09 3.21 22.02
C LYS A 431 -2.10 2.10 21.68
N TRP A 432 -3.22 2.47 21.11
CA TRP A 432 -4.29 1.58 20.73
C TRP A 432 -3.93 0.59 19.60
N LEU A 433 -2.79 0.77 18.92
CA LEU A 433 -2.30 -0.17 17.89
C LEU A 433 -1.74 -1.47 18.48
N ASP A 434 -1.58 -1.55 19.81
CA ASP A 434 -1.13 -2.74 20.52
C ASP A 434 0.19 -3.32 19.96
N GLN A 435 1.28 -2.59 20.17
CA GLN A 435 2.62 -2.99 19.73
C GLN A 435 3.02 -4.35 20.31
N GLN A 436 2.65 -4.65 21.56
CA GLN A 436 2.91 -5.94 22.21
C GLN A 436 2.16 -7.08 21.52
N GLY A 437 0.87 -6.90 21.20
CA GLY A 437 0.08 -7.90 20.49
C GLY A 437 0.59 -8.14 19.06
N SER A 438 1.15 -7.12 18.43
CA SER A 438 1.80 -7.23 17.12
C SER A 438 3.12 -8.01 17.20
N TYR A 439 3.92 -7.77 18.25
CA TYR A 439 5.13 -8.54 18.50
C TYR A 439 4.80 -10.02 18.77
N MET A 440 3.81 -10.30 19.62
CA MET A 440 3.35 -11.66 19.88
C MET A 440 2.97 -12.40 18.61
N ALA A 441 2.22 -11.77 17.70
CA ALA A 441 1.86 -12.37 16.41
C ALA A 441 3.10 -12.67 15.55
N THR A 442 4.07 -11.75 15.53
CA THR A 442 5.34 -11.92 14.80
C THR A 442 6.11 -13.13 15.30
N ILE A 443 6.23 -13.27 16.62
CA ILE A 443 6.93 -14.39 17.25
C ILE A 443 6.22 -15.73 16.98
N ALA A 444 4.90 -15.76 17.09
CA ALA A 444 4.11 -16.97 16.82
C ALA A 444 4.25 -17.47 15.37
N ALA A 445 4.32 -16.54 14.40
CA ALA A 445 4.51 -16.86 12.98
C ALA A 445 5.89 -17.45 12.67
N GLY A 446 6.91 -17.18 13.48
CA GLY A 446 8.31 -17.58 13.26
C GLY A 446 8.48 -19.09 13.06
N SER A 447 7.63 -19.91 13.65
CA SER A 447 7.66 -21.37 13.50
C SER A 447 7.52 -21.84 12.04
N VAL A 448 6.75 -21.12 11.22
CA VAL A 448 6.59 -21.44 9.79
C VAL A 448 7.82 -21.03 8.98
N PHE A 449 8.44 -19.89 9.30
CA PHE A 449 9.71 -19.49 8.67
C PHE A 449 10.77 -20.57 8.90
N LYS A 450 10.94 -21.05 10.14
CA LYS A 450 11.83 -22.18 10.47
C LYS A 450 11.48 -23.45 9.70
N LEU A 451 10.19 -23.83 9.63
CA LEU A 451 9.72 -25.00 8.88
C LEU A 451 10.11 -24.92 7.40
N LEU A 452 10.10 -23.73 6.83
CA LEU A 452 10.45 -23.47 5.42
C LEU A 452 11.94 -23.27 5.18
N GLY A 453 12.79 -23.45 6.21
CA GLY A 453 14.25 -23.44 6.09
C GLY A 453 14.88 -22.06 6.08
N VAL A 454 14.14 -21.02 6.48
CA VAL A 454 14.65 -19.64 6.62
C VAL A 454 14.65 -19.22 8.09
N LYS A 455 15.32 -18.10 8.40
CA LYS A 455 15.47 -17.64 9.78
C LYS A 455 14.24 -16.82 10.20
N ASP A 456 13.77 -17.08 11.40
CA ASP A 456 12.79 -16.26 12.10
C ASP A 456 13.50 -15.10 12.86
N PRO A 457 12.81 -14.37 13.78
CA PRO A 457 13.44 -13.29 14.54
C PRO A 457 14.62 -13.72 15.45
N GLY A 458 14.90 -15.02 15.57
CA GLY A 458 16.05 -15.52 16.33
C GLY A 458 15.83 -15.61 17.84
N VAL A 459 14.58 -15.55 18.30
CA VAL A 459 14.17 -15.71 19.69
C VAL A 459 13.33 -16.97 19.86
N SER A 460 12.86 -17.26 21.08
CA SER A 460 11.89 -18.34 21.32
C SER A 460 10.58 -18.07 20.59
N ASN A 461 9.90 -19.11 20.07
CA ASN A 461 8.56 -18.96 19.51
C ASN A 461 7.44 -18.98 20.57
N ASP A 462 7.78 -18.92 21.85
CA ASP A 462 6.82 -18.80 22.95
C ASP A 462 6.33 -17.35 23.08
N TYR A 463 5.39 -16.97 22.23
CA TYR A 463 4.83 -15.63 22.14
C TYR A 463 4.20 -15.11 23.45
N LEU A 464 3.88 -16.01 24.39
CA LEU A 464 3.34 -15.62 25.71
C LEU A 464 4.44 -15.21 26.71
N LYS A 465 5.67 -15.66 26.49
CA LYS A 465 6.80 -15.39 27.39
C LYS A 465 7.81 -14.42 26.82
N GLU A 466 7.91 -14.35 25.48
CA GLU A 466 8.85 -13.45 24.84
C GLU A 466 8.52 -11.99 25.11
N LYS A 467 9.55 -11.25 25.45
CA LYS A 467 9.44 -9.81 25.70
C LYS A 467 9.88 -9.04 24.46
N MET A 468 9.11 -8.01 24.14
CA MET A 468 9.45 -7.10 23.06
C MET A 468 10.85 -6.49 23.31
N PRO A 469 11.73 -6.43 22.31
CA PRO A 469 13.04 -5.79 22.43
C PRO A 469 12.93 -4.34 22.87
N ALA A 470 14.00 -3.82 23.45
CA ALA A 470 14.09 -2.39 23.76
C ALA A 470 13.91 -1.54 22.50
N VAL A 471 13.28 -0.38 22.64
CA VAL A 471 13.11 0.58 21.55
C VAL A 471 14.45 0.84 20.87
N ASN A 472 14.44 0.95 19.56
CA ASN A 472 15.62 1.05 18.69
C ASN A 472 16.49 -0.22 18.60
N SER A 473 16.18 -1.28 19.32
CA SER A 473 16.77 -2.61 19.10
C SER A 473 15.96 -3.38 18.06
N GLY A 474 16.63 -3.97 17.07
CA GLY A 474 16.00 -4.74 16.00
C GLY A 474 16.35 -6.21 16.08
N LEU A 475 15.40 -7.09 15.75
CA LEU A 475 15.60 -8.50 15.43
C LEU A 475 15.69 -8.60 13.90
N LEU A 476 16.90 -8.45 13.35
CA LEU A 476 17.14 -8.25 11.91
C LEU A 476 18.01 -9.35 11.26
N ASP A 477 18.27 -10.45 11.97
CA ASP A 477 19.15 -11.52 11.50
C ASP A 477 18.43 -12.58 10.64
N GLY A 478 17.09 -12.51 10.58
CA GLY A 478 16.24 -13.43 9.85
C GLY A 478 15.42 -12.75 8.73
N GLU A 479 14.72 -13.59 7.95
CA GLU A 479 13.79 -13.18 6.91
C GLU A 479 12.49 -12.62 7.48
N LEU A 480 12.14 -12.97 8.73
CA LEU A 480 11.11 -12.30 9.53
C LEU A 480 11.81 -11.38 10.53
N ALA A 481 11.57 -10.09 10.40
CA ALA A 481 12.23 -9.05 11.17
C ALA A 481 11.23 -8.21 11.98
N TRP A 482 11.69 -7.72 13.13
CA TRP A 482 10.95 -6.80 13.98
C TRP A 482 11.84 -5.64 14.41
N ARG A 483 11.33 -4.40 14.35
CA ARG A 483 11.99 -3.26 14.96
C ARG A 483 10.98 -2.19 15.39
N GLN A 484 10.98 -1.86 16.69
CA GLN A 484 10.31 -0.67 17.20
C GLN A 484 11.29 0.50 17.23
N HIS A 485 10.90 1.64 16.63
CA HIS A 485 11.69 2.87 16.62
C HIS A 485 11.11 3.91 17.60
N ASP A 486 11.89 4.89 17.99
CA ASP A 486 11.52 5.99 18.89
C ASP A 486 10.81 7.17 18.21
N GLY A 487 10.25 6.94 17.01
CA GLY A 487 9.39 7.88 16.30
C GLY A 487 7.90 7.61 16.53
N GLY A 488 7.06 8.46 15.91
CA GLY A 488 5.61 8.35 15.96
C GLY A 488 5.01 7.39 14.92
N HIS A 489 3.81 7.75 14.42
CA HIS A 489 3.03 6.95 13.47
C HIS A 489 3.59 7.02 12.04
N THR A 490 4.73 6.39 11.83
CA THR A 490 5.50 6.35 10.58
C THR A 490 6.45 5.16 10.61
N ASP A 491 6.99 4.75 9.49
CA ASP A 491 8.09 3.78 9.40
C ASP A 491 9.40 4.43 8.94
N ALA A 492 9.38 5.72 8.63
CA ALA A 492 10.54 6.46 8.12
C ALA A 492 11.84 6.22 8.91
N PRO A 493 11.87 6.19 10.26
CA PRO A 493 13.10 5.92 11.01
C PRO A 493 13.67 4.51 10.79
N ASN A 494 12.88 3.60 10.24
CA ASN A 494 13.31 2.22 9.96
C ASN A 494 13.88 2.01 8.56
N PHE A 495 13.76 2.96 7.62
CA PHE A 495 14.29 2.79 6.26
C PHE A 495 15.81 2.57 6.23
N LYS A 496 16.57 3.27 7.07
CA LYS A 496 18.03 3.07 7.18
C LYS A 496 18.44 1.69 7.69
N TYR A 497 17.51 0.93 8.29
CA TYR A 497 17.71 -0.46 8.73
C TYR A 497 17.10 -1.44 7.72
N PHE A 498 15.92 -1.12 7.20
CA PHE A 498 15.20 -1.93 6.22
C PHE A 498 15.98 -2.10 4.91
N ILE A 499 16.49 -1.00 4.33
CA ILE A 499 17.16 -1.05 3.02
C ILE A 499 18.41 -1.96 3.04
N PRO A 500 19.35 -1.83 4.00
CA PRO A 500 20.50 -2.75 4.06
C PRO A 500 20.09 -4.20 4.34
N TRP A 501 19.11 -4.40 5.24
CA TRP A 501 18.58 -5.72 5.55
C TRP A 501 17.95 -6.38 4.32
N ALA A 502 17.03 -5.70 3.63
CA ALA A 502 16.38 -6.22 2.44
C ALA A 502 17.40 -6.45 1.31
N SER A 503 18.33 -5.52 1.08
CA SER A 503 19.38 -5.66 0.04
C SER A 503 20.25 -6.89 0.27
N LYS A 504 20.63 -7.17 1.53
CA LYS A 504 21.41 -8.35 1.91
C LYS A 504 20.66 -9.65 1.52
N PHE A 505 19.41 -9.79 1.91
CA PHE A 505 18.65 -11.01 1.65
C PHE A 505 18.19 -11.15 0.19
N LEU A 506 17.99 -10.03 -0.51
CA LEU A 506 17.72 -10.03 -1.95
C LEU A 506 18.96 -10.19 -2.82
N ASN A 507 20.15 -10.32 -2.21
CA ASN A 507 21.43 -10.36 -2.92
C ASN A 507 21.54 -9.19 -3.92
N TYR A 508 21.24 -7.98 -3.46
CA TYR A 508 21.32 -6.77 -4.25
C TYR A 508 22.44 -5.87 -3.74
N GLU A 509 23.33 -5.51 -4.64
CA GLU A 509 24.38 -4.53 -4.43
C GLU A 509 24.31 -3.46 -5.52
N ARG A 510 24.30 -2.19 -5.09
CA ARG A 510 24.27 -1.06 -6.01
C ARG A 510 25.54 -1.06 -6.88
N THR A 511 25.36 -1.13 -8.19
CA THR A 511 26.46 -0.99 -9.17
C THR A 511 26.38 0.40 -9.81
N PRO A 512 27.28 1.35 -9.46
CA PRO A 512 27.25 2.69 -10.06
C PRO A 512 27.54 2.64 -11.57
N VAL A 513 26.92 3.58 -12.31
CA VAL A 513 27.37 3.86 -13.68
C VAL A 513 28.76 4.50 -13.58
N GLY A 514 29.75 3.94 -14.25
CA GLY A 514 31.09 4.55 -14.31
C GLY A 514 31.01 5.97 -14.83
N ARG A 515 31.85 6.85 -14.25
CA ARG A 515 32.00 8.24 -14.71
C ARG A 515 32.61 8.28 -16.11
#